data_a94f2889919369e6dde82bfc96a3bed5
#
_entry.id   a94f2889919369e6dde82bfc96a3bed5
#
_cell.length_a   1.000
_cell.length_b   1.000
_cell.length_c   1.000
_cell.angle_alpha   90.00
_cell.angle_beta   90.00
_cell.angle_gamma   90.00
#
_symmetry.space_group_name_H-M   'P 1'
#
loop_
_entity.id
_entity.type
_entity.pdbx_description
1 polymer ?
#
loop_
_entity_poly.entity_id
_entity_poly.type
_entity_poly.pdbx_seq_one_letter_code
_entity_poly.pdbx_strand_id
1 'polypeptide(L)'
;VVHELRARIRELGVRLGKYAPGAKNAITDVSGVRVGQCTVRRGASGPRGSGVARTGVTAILPRGPQTFHERVYAGCFVLSGAGEVTGLTQVAEWGLVETPILLTSTLAVGRVVDATVKYMLRHFPTIGGEHEVIIPVVGECDDSWLNDVASHPIEDAHVFEALESAGDGPVAEGCVGAGTGMMSFDFAGGVGTSSRMLPGGYAVGVLVVSNFGRLADLRVDGVPVGQLLAPRFEGTERRAHVHGSIVAAVATDAP
;
A
#
# COMPACT_ATOMS: atom_id res chain seq x y z
N VAL A 1 -12.82 28.58 4.83
CA VAL A 1 -12.52 27.18 4.47
C VAL A 1 -11.37 27.28 3.46
N VAL A 2 -10.14 27.09 3.92
CA VAL A 2 -8.97 27.00 3.05
C VAL A 2 -9.08 25.63 2.38
N HIS A 3 -9.40 25.59 1.09
CA HIS A 3 -9.17 24.42 0.27
C HIS A 3 -7.66 24.16 0.32
N GLU A 4 -7.23 23.20 1.10
CA GLU A 4 -5.86 22.74 1.10
C GLU A 4 -5.51 22.28 -0.31
N LEU A 5 -4.65 23.04 -0.98
CA LEU A 5 -4.05 22.65 -2.23
C LEU A 5 -3.14 21.45 -1.98
N ARG A 6 -3.66 20.26 -2.19
CA ARG A 6 -2.85 19.04 -2.23
C ARG A 6 -2.21 18.94 -3.59
N ALA A 7 -0.89 18.90 -3.61
CA ALA A 7 -0.12 18.78 -4.84
C ALA A 7 0.85 17.61 -4.74
N ARG A 8 1.06 16.90 -5.84
CA ARG A 8 2.18 15.96 -5.95
C ARG A 8 3.49 16.75 -6.00
N ILE A 9 4.56 16.16 -5.46
CA ILE A 9 5.87 16.82 -5.42
C ILE A 9 6.36 17.32 -6.79
N ARG A 10 5.99 16.64 -7.87
CA ARG A 10 6.31 17.06 -9.25
C ARG A 10 5.52 18.27 -9.72
N GLU A 11 4.31 18.45 -9.24
CA GLU A 11 3.49 19.63 -9.53
C GLU A 11 4.07 20.89 -8.87
N LEU A 12 4.85 20.67 -7.79
CA LEU A 12 5.65 21.70 -7.12
C LEU A 12 7.00 21.96 -7.82
N GLY A 13 7.27 21.34 -8.97
CA GLY A 13 8.48 21.52 -9.75
C GLY A 13 9.67 20.65 -9.31
N VAL A 14 9.52 19.83 -8.27
CA VAL A 14 10.59 18.96 -7.78
C VAL A 14 10.67 17.71 -8.65
N ARG A 15 11.84 17.45 -9.23
CA ARG A 15 12.12 16.29 -10.07
C ARG A 15 13.16 15.40 -9.39
N LEU A 16 12.78 14.16 -9.08
CA LEU A 16 13.66 13.17 -8.44
C LEU A 16 14.11 12.13 -9.48
N GLY A 17 15.43 11.86 -9.50
CA GLY A 17 16.04 10.90 -10.39
C GLY A 17 16.15 11.37 -11.85
N LYS A 18 16.87 10.58 -12.66
CA LYS A 18 17.23 10.93 -14.05
C LYS A 18 16.22 10.47 -15.12
N TYR A 19 15.39 9.47 -14.79
CA TYR A 19 14.44 8.90 -15.74
C TYR A 19 13.09 9.62 -15.69
N ALA A 20 12.45 9.75 -16.84
CA ALA A 20 11.11 10.31 -16.95
C ALA A 20 10.07 9.39 -16.26
N PRO A 21 9.03 9.94 -15.65
CA PRO A 21 7.91 9.13 -15.20
C PRO A 21 7.11 8.59 -16.40
N GLY A 22 6.37 7.52 -16.18
CA GLY A 22 5.29 7.11 -17.09
C GLY A 22 4.12 8.09 -17.08
N ALA A 23 3.15 7.84 -17.93
CA ALA A 23 2.02 8.75 -18.16
C ALA A 23 1.18 9.03 -16.88
N LYS A 24 1.04 8.03 -16.00
CA LYS A 24 0.30 8.11 -14.74
C LYS A 24 1.22 8.44 -13.55
N ASN A 25 2.54 8.27 -13.73
CA ASN A 25 3.54 8.28 -12.66
C ASN A 25 3.11 7.38 -11.49
N ALA A 26 2.70 6.17 -11.78
CA ALA A 26 2.15 5.20 -10.86
C ALA A 26 2.63 3.78 -11.21
N ILE A 27 2.51 2.84 -10.27
CA ILE A 27 2.81 1.42 -10.51
C ILE A 27 2.02 0.84 -11.69
N THR A 28 0.85 1.39 -11.98
CA THR A 28 -0.02 1.02 -13.10
C THR A 28 0.50 1.48 -14.48
N ASP A 29 1.64 2.14 -14.56
CA ASP A 29 2.36 2.33 -15.83
C ASP A 29 3.04 1.04 -16.30
N VAL A 30 3.26 0.07 -15.40
CA VAL A 30 3.72 -1.27 -15.76
C VAL A 30 2.55 -2.06 -16.33
N SER A 31 2.74 -2.59 -17.52
CA SER A 31 1.69 -3.28 -18.27
C SER A 31 1.11 -4.47 -17.49
N GLY A 32 -0.22 -4.54 -17.43
CA GLY A 32 -0.97 -5.59 -16.73
C GLY A 32 -1.21 -5.32 -15.25
N VAL A 33 -0.47 -4.42 -14.62
CA VAL A 33 -0.67 -4.09 -13.19
C VAL A 33 -1.94 -3.27 -13.01
N ARG A 34 -2.78 -3.70 -12.06
CA ARG A 34 -3.97 -2.96 -11.63
C ARG A 34 -3.94 -2.72 -10.12
N VAL A 35 -4.52 -1.61 -9.69
CA VAL A 35 -4.63 -1.25 -8.26
C VAL A 35 -6.06 -0.88 -7.93
N GLY A 36 -6.57 -1.44 -6.83
CA GLY A 36 -7.86 -1.07 -6.27
C GLY A 36 -7.75 -0.77 -4.78
N GLN A 37 -8.68 0.02 -4.26
CA GLN A 37 -8.61 0.50 -2.90
C GLN A 37 -10.01 0.61 -2.29
N CYS A 38 -10.16 0.09 -1.05
CA CYS A 38 -11.32 0.35 -0.22
C CYS A 38 -10.89 1.12 1.03
N THR A 39 -11.51 2.27 1.26
CA THR A 39 -11.21 3.16 2.39
C THR A 39 -12.31 3.09 3.44
N VAL A 40 -11.94 2.72 4.67
CA VAL A 40 -12.88 2.61 5.78
C VAL A 40 -12.69 3.79 6.74
N ARG A 41 -13.68 4.67 6.79
CA ARG A 41 -13.75 5.81 7.71
C ARG A 41 -15.05 5.80 8.46
N ARG A 42 -15.00 5.70 9.80
CA ARG A 42 -16.17 5.64 10.66
C ARG A 42 -15.89 6.36 12.00
N GLY A 43 -16.89 7.02 12.52
CA GLY A 43 -16.82 7.71 13.80
C GLY A 43 -16.02 9.02 13.78
N ALA A 44 -16.25 9.87 14.77
CA ALA A 44 -15.42 11.03 15.08
C ALA A 44 -14.15 10.57 15.81
N SER A 45 -13.17 11.47 16.02
CA SER A 45 -12.00 11.17 16.87
C SER A 45 -12.48 10.76 18.27
N GLY A 46 -11.83 9.74 18.82
CA GLY A 46 -12.17 9.22 20.14
C GLY A 46 -11.08 8.31 20.68
N PRO A 47 -11.15 7.96 21.97
CA PRO A 47 -10.20 7.08 22.60
C PRO A 47 -10.27 5.66 22.04
N ARG A 48 -9.30 4.83 22.37
CA ARG A 48 -9.29 3.39 22.06
C ARG A 48 -10.58 2.75 22.61
N GLY A 49 -11.20 1.88 21.83
CA GLY A 49 -12.49 1.24 22.14
C GLY A 49 -13.71 2.06 21.71
N SER A 50 -13.51 3.21 21.08
CA SER A 50 -14.60 4.06 20.57
C SER A 50 -15.18 3.58 19.23
N GLY A 51 -14.58 2.59 18.59
CA GLY A 51 -14.97 2.08 17.27
C GLY A 51 -14.65 3.02 16.12
N VAL A 52 -13.73 3.98 16.32
CA VAL A 52 -13.23 4.85 15.24
C VAL A 52 -12.45 4.04 14.24
N ALA A 53 -12.85 4.09 12.97
CA ALA A 53 -12.10 3.47 11.89
C ALA A 53 -11.41 4.51 11.01
N ARG A 54 -10.10 4.33 10.82
CA ARG A 54 -9.24 5.04 9.87
C ARG A 54 -8.28 4.02 9.27
N THR A 55 -8.80 3.18 8.40
CA THR A 55 -8.11 2.02 7.86
C THR A 55 -8.60 1.70 6.45
N GLY A 56 -8.14 0.60 5.87
CA GLY A 56 -8.61 0.15 4.57
C GLY A 56 -7.79 -0.99 4.00
N VAL A 57 -8.06 -1.29 2.74
CA VAL A 57 -7.38 -2.31 1.97
C VAL A 57 -6.92 -1.72 0.64
N THR A 58 -5.68 -2.02 0.25
CA THR A 58 -5.16 -1.75 -1.10
C THR A 58 -4.82 -3.07 -1.75
N ALA A 59 -5.38 -3.35 -2.92
CA ALA A 59 -5.12 -4.54 -3.72
C ALA A 59 -4.26 -4.17 -4.93
N ILE A 60 -3.22 -4.95 -5.18
CA ILE A 60 -2.35 -4.87 -6.36
C ILE A 60 -2.49 -6.19 -7.11
N LEU A 61 -2.97 -6.14 -8.34
CA LEU A 61 -3.14 -7.29 -9.21
C LEU A 61 -2.03 -7.27 -10.27
N PRO A 62 -0.99 -8.11 -10.17
CA PRO A 62 0.17 -8.05 -11.09
C PRO A 62 -0.17 -8.33 -12.56
N ARG A 63 -1.19 -9.13 -12.80
CA ARG A 63 -1.74 -9.47 -14.15
C ARG A 63 -3.24 -9.21 -14.23
N GLY A 64 -3.72 -8.20 -13.51
CA GLY A 64 -5.14 -7.94 -13.43
C GLY A 64 -5.93 -9.18 -13.02
N PRO A 65 -7.09 -9.46 -13.64
CA PRO A 65 -7.92 -10.60 -13.27
C PRO A 65 -7.30 -11.96 -13.63
N GLN A 66 -6.22 -12.00 -14.41
CA GLN A 66 -5.56 -13.24 -14.83
C GLN A 66 -4.42 -13.68 -13.91
N THR A 67 -4.17 -12.97 -12.81
CA THR A 67 -3.00 -13.21 -11.91
C THR A 67 -2.88 -14.68 -11.49
N PHE A 68 -3.97 -15.42 -11.28
CA PHE A 68 -3.93 -16.83 -10.92
C PHE A 68 -3.44 -17.73 -12.07
N HIS A 69 -3.94 -17.50 -13.28
CA HIS A 69 -3.59 -18.31 -14.46
C HIS A 69 -2.26 -17.88 -15.08
N GLU A 70 -1.95 -16.58 -14.99
CA GLU A 70 -0.73 -15.98 -15.52
C GLU A 70 0.15 -15.51 -14.34
N ARG A 71 0.77 -16.49 -13.66
CA ARG A 71 1.71 -16.24 -12.57
C ARG A 71 2.83 -15.33 -13.02
N VAL A 72 3.26 -14.41 -12.14
CA VAL A 72 4.37 -13.50 -12.44
C VAL A 72 5.61 -13.87 -11.65
N TYR A 73 6.77 -13.70 -12.26
CA TYR A 73 8.03 -13.81 -11.53
C TYR A 73 8.09 -12.79 -10.41
N ALA A 74 8.51 -13.22 -9.25
CA ALA A 74 8.55 -12.39 -8.06
C ALA A 74 9.71 -12.76 -7.16
N GLY A 75 10.15 -11.78 -6.38
CA GLY A 75 11.11 -11.96 -5.29
C GLY A 75 10.69 -11.08 -4.14
N CYS A 76 11.25 -11.36 -2.96
CA CYS A 76 10.97 -10.58 -1.77
C CYS A 76 12.25 -10.25 -1.02
N PHE A 77 12.20 -9.18 -0.24
CA PHE A 77 13.28 -8.76 0.65
C PHE A 77 12.70 -8.25 1.95
N VAL A 78 13.22 -8.73 3.08
CA VAL A 78 12.84 -8.29 4.42
C VAL A 78 13.90 -7.32 4.92
N LEU A 79 13.57 -6.03 4.97
CA LEU A 79 14.46 -4.99 5.50
C LEU A 79 14.49 -5.03 7.04
N SER A 80 13.32 -5.18 7.66
CA SER A 80 13.14 -5.33 9.10
C SER A 80 11.99 -6.30 9.35
N GLY A 81 12.27 -7.40 10.06
CA GLY A 81 11.34 -8.53 10.20
C GLY A 81 10.31 -8.39 11.32
N ALA A 82 10.22 -7.22 11.97
CA ALA A 82 9.20 -6.97 12.99
C ALA A 82 7.88 -6.55 12.33
N GLY A 83 7.22 -7.48 11.67
CA GLY A 83 5.97 -7.27 10.94
C GLY A 83 5.55 -8.54 10.20
N GLU A 84 4.55 -8.45 9.34
CA GLU A 84 4.04 -9.59 8.61
C GLU A 84 3.79 -9.27 7.13
N VAL A 85 4.28 -10.13 6.26
CA VAL A 85 3.79 -10.30 4.90
C VAL A 85 3.61 -11.79 4.65
N THR A 86 2.38 -12.24 4.57
CA THR A 86 2.07 -13.65 4.32
C THR A 86 2.53 -14.08 2.93
N GLY A 87 2.77 -15.37 2.74
CA GLY A 87 3.14 -15.94 1.44
C GLY A 87 4.58 -15.69 1.01
N LEU A 88 5.40 -14.91 1.75
CA LEU A 88 6.78 -14.64 1.35
C LEU A 88 7.65 -15.89 1.29
N THR A 89 7.41 -16.90 2.11
CA THR A 89 8.13 -18.17 2.04
C THR A 89 7.92 -18.87 0.70
N GLN A 90 6.69 -18.89 0.19
CA GLN A 90 6.38 -19.44 -1.14
C GLN A 90 7.00 -18.58 -2.25
N VAL A 91 6.90 -17.25 -2.16
CA VAL A 91 7.52 -16.35 -3.13
C VAL A 91 9.04 -16.54 -3.18
N ALA A 92 9.69 -16.69 -2.02
CA ALA A 92 11.12 -16.92 -1.95
C ALA A 92 11.55 -18.28 -2.52
N GLU A 93 10.73 -19.32 -2.32
CA GLU A 93 11.02 -20.68 -2.78
C GLU A 93 10.74 -20.84 -4.28
N TRP A 94 9.58 -20.36 -4.74
CA TRP A 94 9.13 -20.58 -6.12
C TRP A 94 9.53 -19.46 -7.08
N GLY A 95 9.84 -18.28 -6.58
CA GLY A 95 10.10 -17.12 -7.42
C GLY A 95 8.88 -16.62 -8.18
N LEU A 96 7.67 -16.90 -7.69
CA LEU A 96 6.40 -16.60 -8.36
C LEU A 96 5.37 -16.06 -7.38
N VAL A 97 4.47 -15.20 -7.89
CA VAL A 97 3.22 -14.77 -7.26
C VAL A 97 2.03 -15.23 -8.11
N GLU A 98 1.04 -15.82 -7.46
CA GLU A 98 -0.17 -16.37 -8.09
C GLU A 98 -1.47 -15.75 -7.56
N THR A 99 -1.39 -14.89 -6.55
CA THR A 99 -2.53 -14.18 -5.96
C THR A 99 -2.36 -12.67 -6.12
N PRO A 100 -3.44 -11.88 -6.00
CA PRO A 100 -3.30 -10.46 -5.71
C PRO A 100 -2.42 -10.24 -4.47
N ILE A 101 -1.71 -9.13 -4.44
CA ILE A 101 -0.97 -8.65 -3.27
C ILE A 101 -1.87 -7.63 -2.56
N LEU A 102 -2.21 -7.89 -1.31
CA LEU A 102 -3.05 -6.98 -0.53
C LEU A 102 -2.26 -6.33 0.60
N LEU A 103 -2.60 -5.08 0.88
CA LEU A 103 -2.00 -4.30 1.96
C LEU A 103 -3.12 -3.82 2.88
N THR A 104 -2.89 -3.86 4.21
CA THR A 104 -3.89 -3.50 5.21
C THR A 104 -3.27 -3.14 6.56
N SER A 105 -4.09 -2.99 7.60
CA SER A 105 -3.68 -2.82 9.00
C SER A 105 -3.12 -4.12 9.59
N THR A 106 -2.17 -4.03 10.50
CA THR A 106 -1.50 -5.17 11.16
C THR A 106 -2.47 -6.22 11.70
N LEU A 107 -3.46 -5.81 12.49
CA LEU A 107 -4.41 -6.76 13.09
C LEU A 107 -5.48 -7.26 12.12
N ALA A 108 -5.53 -6.72 10.90
CA ALA A 108 -6.47 -7.14 9.87
C ALA A 108 -5.90 -8.22 8.92
N VAL A 109 -4.60 -8.54 8.98
CA VAL A 109 -3.94 -9.48 8.07
C VAL A 109 -4.69 -10.79 7.95
N GLY A 110 -5.01 -11.45 9.07
CA GLY A 110 -5.73 -12.73 9.05
C GLY A 110 -7.09 -12.65 8.39
N ARG A 111 -7.84 -11.55 8.59
CA ARG A 111 -9.12 -11.29 7.94
C ARG A 111 -8.96 -11.12 6.42
N VAL A 112 -7.96 -10.35 6.02
CA VAL A 112 -7.71 -10.07 4.59
C VAL A 112 -7.22 -11.33 3.86
N VAL A 113 -6.42 -12.18 4.52
CA VAL A 113 -6.01 -13.49 3.98
C VAL A 113 -7.25 -14.37 3.73
N ASP A 114 -8.10 -14.55 4.75
CA ASP A 114 -9.33 -15.36 4.65
C ASP A 114 -10.29 -14.84 3.56
N ALA A 115 -10.52 -13.52 3.53
CA ALA A 115 -11.35 -12.90 2.51
C ALA A 115 -10.76 -13.05 1.09
N THR A 116 -9.42 -12.96 0.96
CA THR A 116 -8.75 -13.19 -0.34
C THR A 116 -8.95 -14.62 -0.81
N VAL A 117 -8.81 -15.62 0.08
CA VAL A 117 -9.11 -17.03 -0.25
C VAL A 117 -10.55 -17.18 -0.74
N LYS A 118 -11.51 -16.62 -0.02
CA LYS A 118 -12.94 -16.67 -0.41
C LYS A 118 -13.18 -16.01 -1.77
N TYR A 119 -12.55 -14.88 -2.04
CA TYR A 119 -12.63 -14.20 -3.33
C TYR A 119 -12.07 -15.07 -4.44
N MET A 120 -10.86 -15.61 -4.25
CA MET A 120 -10.18 -16.44 -5.24
C MET A 120 -10.97 -17.71 -5.56
N LEU A 121 -11.49 -18.41 -4.54
CA LEU A 121 -12.33 -19.62 -4.73
C LEU A 121 -13.61 -19.32 -5.50
N ARG A 122 -14.20 -18.13 -5.37
CA ARG A 122 -15.40 -17.73 -6.15
C ARG A 122 -15.08 -17.52 -7.62
N HIS A 123 -13.91 -16.97 -7.94
CA HIS A 123 -13.51 -16.61 -9.29
C HIS A 123 -12.73 -17.71 -10.00
N PHE A 124 -12.12 -18.62 -9.25
CA PHE A 124 -11.31 -19.73 -9.73
C PHE A 124 -11.72 -21.02 -9.01
N PRO A 125 -12.87 -21.61 -9.37
CA PRO A 125 -13.42 -22.76 -8.65
C PRO A 125 -12.60 -24.04 -8.79
N THR A 126 -11.58 -24.05 -9.65
CA THR A 126 -10.64 -25.16 -9.84
C THR A 126 -9.56 -25.23 -8.75
N ILE A 127 -9.40 -24.18 -7.93
CA ILE A 127 -8.46 -24.16 -6.81
C ILE A 127 -8.84 -25.24 -5.79
N GLY A 128 -7.85 -26.04 -5.38
CA GLY A 128 -8.02 -27.15 -4.43
C GLY A 128 -8.67 -28.41 -5.00
N GLY A 129 -8.93 -28.42 -6.32
CA GLY A 129 -9.45 -29.57 -7.07
C GLY A 129 -8.55 -29.91 -8.24
N GLU A 130 -8.78 -29.28 -9.38
CA GLU A 130 -7.94 -29.46 -10.59
C GLU A 130 -6.61 -28.72 -10.50
N HIS A 131 -6.56 -27.62 -9.73
CA HIS A 131 -5.35 -26.87 -9.43
C HIS A 131 -5.00 -26.99 -7.94
N GLU A 132 -3.75 -26.70 -7.62
CA GLU A 132 -3.26 -26.66 -6.25
C GLU A 132 -3.94 -25.57 -5.42
N VAL A 133 -3.73 -25.58 -4.11
CA VAL A 133 -4.18 -24.51 -3.21
C VAL A 133 -3.34 -23.26 -3.40
N ILE A 134 -3.86 -22.13 -2.93
CA ILE A 134 -3.18 -20.84 -2.99
C ILE A 134 -2.70 -20.38 -1.61
N ILE A 135 -1.64 -19.57 -1.58
CA ILE A 135 -1.19 -18.87 -0.40
C ILE A 135 -1.22 -17.36 -0.69
N PRO A 136 -2.20 -16.62 -0.14
CA PRO A 136 -2.32 -15.18 -0.39
C PRO A 136 -1.12 -14.39 0.13
N VAL A 137 -0.75 -13.36 -0.61
CA VAL A 137 0.25 -12.37 -0.21
C VAL A 137 -0.45 -11.15 0.39
N VAL A 138 -0.35 -10.98 1.71
CA VAL A 138 -0.95 -9.87 2.45
C VAL A 138 0.10 -9.23 3.33
N GLY A 139 0.40 -7.95 3.07
CA GLY A 139 1.32 -7.14 3.85
C GLY A 139 0.61 -6.15 4.77
N GLU A 140 1.28 -5.71 5.82
CA GLU A 140 0.70 -4.85 6.82
C GLU A 140 1.50 -3.57 7.08
N CYS A 141 0.78 -2.55 7.56
CA CYS A 141 1.33 -1.41 8.27
C CYS A 141 0.45 -1.05 9.46
N ASP A 142 1.05 -0.62 10.55
CA ASP A 142 0.34 -0.30 11.80
C ASP A 142 -0.34 1.08 11.75
N ASP A 143 -1.66 1.09 11.68
CA ASP A 143 -2.51 2.28 11.70
C ASP A 143 -3.09 2.61 13.08
N SER A 144 -2.66 1.93 14.15
CA SER A 144 -3.23 1.97 15.50
C SER A 144 -3.23 3.35 16.16
N TRP A 145 -2.45 4.31 15.65
CA TRP A 145 -2.44 5.67 16.15
C TRP A 145 -3.74 6.43 15.84
N LEU A 146 -4.31 6.25 14.66
CA LEU A 146 -5.51 6.92 14.20
C LEU A 146 -6.73 6.01 14.12
N ASN A 147 -6.52 4.70 14.18
CA ASN A 147 -7.51 3.64 14.02
C ASN A 147 -7.71 2.87 15.32
N ASP A 148 -8.95 2.63 15.70
CA ASP A 148 -9.26 1.70 16.80
C ASP A 148 -9.17 0.25 16.30
N VAL A 149 -7.95 -0.26 16.24
CA VAL A 149 -7.65 -1.60 15.73
C VAL A 149 -8.37 -2.71 16.49
N ALA A 150 -8.72 -2.48 17.78
CA ALA A 150 -9.45 -3.45 18.61
C ALA A 150 -10.89 -3.63 18.17
N SER A 151 -11.46 -2.70 17.42
CA SER A 151 -12.81 -2.82 16.86
C SER A 151 -12.89 -3.71 15.62
N HIS A 152 -11.75 -4.18 15.10
CA HIS A 152 -11.65 -5.03 13.89
C HIS A 152 -12.50 -4.50 12.72
N PRO A 153 -12.26 -3.27 12.24
CA PRO A 153 -13.15 -2.60 11.32
C PRO A 153 -13.13 -3.14 9.88
N ILE A 154 -12.16 -3.99 9.52
CA ILE A 154 -12.07 -4.61 8.19
C ILE A 154 -12.97 -5.83 8.11
N GLU A 155 -13.78 -5.89 7.06
CA GLU A 155 -14.72 -6.96 6.73
C GLU A 155 -14.42 -7.52 5.33
N ASP A 156 -14.95 -8.71 5.02
CA ASP A 156 -14.76 -9.36 3.71
C ASP A 156 -15.20 -8.45 2.55
N ALA A 157 -16.29 -7.68 2.74
CA ALA A 157 -16.80 -6.76 1.74
C ALA A 157 -15.78 -5.68 1.33
N HIS A 158 -14.98 -5.18 2.28
CA HIS A 158 -13.94 -4.18 1.99
C HIS A 158 -12.80 -4.76 1.16
N VAL A 159 -12.48 -6.05 1.36
CA VAL A 159 -11.48 -6.75 0.57
C VAL A 159 -11.99 -6.98 -0.86
N PHE A 160 -13.24 -7.41 -0.99
CA PHE A 160 -13.87 -7.62 -2.30
C PHE A 160 -13.96 -6.30 -3.09
N GLU A 161 -14.39 -5.21 -2.44
CA GLU A 161 -14.43 -3.88 -3.05
C GLU A 161 -13.05 -3.46 -3.57
N ALA A 162 -11.98 -3.65 -2.78
CA ALA A 162 -10.63 -3.33 -3.20
C ALA A 162 -10.20 -4.16 -4.43
N LEU A 163 -10.53 -5.45 -4.47
CA LEU A 163 -10.21 -6.34 -5.59
C LEU A 163 -11.02 -6.01 -6.85
N GLU A 164 -12.33 -5.76 -6.69
CA GLU A 164 -13.25 -5.48 -7.80
C GLU A 164 -13.05 -4.08 -8.40
N SER A 165 -12.64 -3.10 -7.59
CA SER A 165 -12.33 -1.74 -8.05
C SER A 165 -10.98 -1.61 -8.75
N ALA A 166 -10.18 -2.70 -8.83
CA ALA A 166 -8.84 -2.64 -9.38
C ALA A 166 -8.82 -2.27 -10.87
N GLY A 167 -8.18 -1.16 -11.17
CA GLY A 167 -8.00 -0.62 -12.50
C GLY A 167 -6.54 -0.30 -12.82
N ASP A 168 -6.27 -0.08 -14.11
CA ASP A 168 -4.97 0.31 -14.63
C ASP A 168 -4.81 1.84 -14.75
N GLY A 169 -5.77 2.61 -14.24
CA GLY A 169 -5.77 4.07 -14.22
C GLY A 169 -4.76 4.69 -13.24
N PRO A 170 -4.85 6.01 -12.99
CA PRO A 170 -4.13 6.67 -11.91
C PRO A 170 -4.47 6.06 -10.55
N VAL A 171 -3.47 5.90 -9.69
CA VAL A 171 -3.64 5.40 -8.34
C VAL A 171 -3.86 6.55 -7.38
N ALA A 172 -4.87 6.46 -6.52
CA ALA A 172 -5.09 7.44 -5.47
C ALA A 172 -4.00 7.33 -4.39
N GLU A 173 -3.54 8.48 -3.89
CA GLU A 173 -2.42 8.58 -2.94
C GLU A 173 -2.85 9.24 -1.61
N GLY A 174 -2.03 9.05 -0.58
CA GLY A 174 -2.25 9.58 0.76
C GLY A 174 -3.13 8.69 1.63
N CYS A 175 -4.06 9.28 2.34
CA CYS A 175 -4.91 8.59 3.32
C CYS A 175 -6.07 7.84 2.63
N VAL A 176 -5.76 6.87 1.79
CA VAL A 176 -6.71 6.02 1.06
C VAL A 176 -6.33 4.55 1.18
N GLY A 177 -7.30 3.66 1.05
CA GLY A 177 -7.06 2.22 1.18
C GLY A 177 -6.29 1.89 2.46
N ALA A 178 -5.28 1.03 2.35
CA ALA A 178 -4.39 0.66 3.45
C ALA A 178 -3.65 1.87 4.07
N GLY A 179 -3.53 2.98 3.34
CA GLY A 179 -2.86 4.20 3.82
C GLY A 179 -3.73 5.11 4.69
N THR A 180 -4.99 4.78 4.92
CA THR A 180 -5.98 5.71 5.51
C THR A 180 -5.60 6.19 6.91
N GLY A 181 -5.10 5.33 7.78
CA GLY A 181 -4.71 5.64 9.16
C GLY A 181 -3.20 5.83 9.36
N MET A 182 -2.42 5.87 8.28
CA MET A 182 -0.97 5.94 8.36
C MET A 182 -0.45 7.35 8.59
N MET A 183 0.68 7.43 9.28
CA MET A 183 1.39 8.68 9.52
C MET A 183 2.85 8.56 9.08
N SER A 184 3.32 9.52 8.28
CA SER A 184 4.71 9.58 7.84
C SER A 184 5.31 10.93 8.15
N PHE A 185 6.47 10.93 8.83
CA PHE A 185 7.15 12.15 9.25
C PHE A 185 6.27 13.10 10.08
N ASP A 186 5.42 12.53 10.95
CA ASP A 186 4.41 13.23 11.77
C ASP A 186 3.27 13.90 10.96
N PHE A 187 3.20 13.69 9.66
CA PHE A 187 2.08 14.10 8.81
C PHE A 187 1.16 12.91 8.47
N ALA A 188 -0.02 13.22 7.95
CA ALA A 188 -0.86 12.20 7.33
C ALA A 188 -0.08 11.52 6.21
N GLY A 189 0.22 10.24 6.41
CA GLY A 189 0.97 9.39 5.50
C GLY A 189 0.08 8.63 4.53
N GLY A 190 0.50 7.45 4.17
CA GLY A 190 -0.33 6.50 3.47
C GLY A 190 0.25 5.93 2.20
N VAL A 191 -0.61 5.80 1.19
CA VAL A 191 -0.24 5.27 -0.12
C VAL A 191 0.54 6.30 -0.92
N GLY A 192 1.66 5.89 -1.47
CA GLY A 192 2.41 6.63 -2.48
C GLY A 192 2.74 5.75 -3.68
N THR A 193 2.81 6.32 -4.86
CA THR A 193 3.18 5.59 -6.06
C THR A 193 4.01 6.44 -7.00
N SER A 194 4.84 5.78 -7.82
CA SER A 194 5.64 6.43 -8.84
C SER A 194 6.12 5.42 -9.88
N SER A 195 6.45 5.90 -11.07
CA SER A 195 7.06 5.08 -12.11
C SER A 195 8.25 5.78 -12.77
N ARG A 196 9.08 5.00 -13.46
CA ARG A 196 10.16 5.50 -14.34
C ARG A 196 10.18 4.68 -15.61
N MET A 197 10.29 5.40 -16.71
CA MET A 197 10.50 4.79 -18.02
C MET A 197 12.00 4.53 -18.23
N LEU A 198 12.33 3.30 -18.56
CA LEU A 198 13.69 2.84 -18.80
C LEU A 198 14.02 2.85 -20.31
N PRO A 199 15.31 2.84 -20.69
CA PRO A 199 15.70 2.56 -22.05
C PRO A 199 15.09 1.25 -22.57
N GLY A 200 14.66 1.23 -23.81
CA GLY A 200 13.95 0.08 -24.40
C GLY A 200 12.42 0.14 -24.25
N GLY A 201 11.89 1.18 -23.59
CA GLY A 201 10.44 1.38 -23.43
C GLY A 201 9.82 0.67 -22.24
N TYR A 202 10.63 0.04 -21.40
CA TYR A 202 10.18 -0.64 -20.18
C TYR A 202 9.82 0.35 -19.09
N ALA A 203 8.91 -0.06 -18.19
CA ALA A 203 8.55 0.68 -17.01
C ALA A 203 9.03 -0.02 -15.72
N VAL A 204 9.44 0.77 -14.74
CA VAL A 204 9.51 0.34 -13.34
C VAL A 204 8.53 1.19 -12.55
N GLY A 205 7.63 0.53 -11.84
CA GLY A 205 6.62 1.16 -11.00
C GLY A 205 6.72 0.71 -9.55
N VAL A 206 6.42 1.60 -8.64
CA VAL A 206 6.44 1.33 -7.19
C VAL A 206 5.14 1.82 -6.57
N LEU A 207 4.57 1.02 -5.66
CA LEU A 207 3.54 1.42 -4.73
C LEU A 207 4.04 1.17 -3.31
N VAL A 208 3.88 2.15 -2.45
CA VAL A 208 4.33 2.09 -1.05
C VAL A 208 3.16 2.41 -0.12
N VAL A 209 3.02 1.67 0.97
CA VAL A 209 2.28 2.11 2.16
C VAL A 209 3.32 2.50 3.21
N SER A 210 3.26 3.75 3.65
CA SER A 210 4.27 4.35 4.51
C SER A 210 3.66 4.83 5.82
N ASN A 211 4.28 4.39 6.94
CA ASN A 211 3.90 4.72 8.31
C ASN A 211 5.14 4.85 9.20
N PHE A 212 6.07 5.74 8.87
CA PHE A 212 7.32 5.88 9.63
C PHE A 212 7.87 7.30 9.63
N GLY A 213 8.88 7.52 10.47
CA GLY A 213 9.69 8.72 10.50
C GLY A 213 9.14 9.83 11.39
N ARG A 214 10.03 10.72 11.79
CA ARG A 214 9.72 11.95 12.51
C ARG A 214 9.88 13.15 11.60
N LEU A 215 9.16 14.23 11.86
CA LEU A 215 9.26 15.46 11.07
C LEU A 215 10.72 15.91 10.87
N ALA A 216 11.53 15.86 11.90
CA ALA A 216 12.93 16.29 11.84
C ALA A 216 13.79 15.50 10.83
N ASP A 217 13.37 14.26 10.50
CA ASP A 217 14.08 13.36 9.60
C ASP A 217 13.65 13.52 8.13
N LEU A 218 12.58 14.29 7.87
CA LEU A 218 12.07 14.49 6.51
C LEU A 218 13.09 15.22 5.65
N ARG A 219 13.49 14.54 4.56
CA ARG A 219 14.36 15.12 3.52
C ARG A 219 13.67 14.99 2.15
N VAL A 220 13.84 16.00 1.35
CA VAL A 220 13.39 16.02 -0.05
C VAL A 220 14.58 16.42 -0.90
N ASP A 221 15.04 15.52 -1.76
CA ASP A 221 16.22 15.70 -2.61
C ASP A 221 17.48 16.18 -1.83
N GLY A 222 17.72 15.57 -0.67
CA GLY A 222 18.81 15.93 0.22
C GLY A 222 18.56 17.17 1.13
N VAL A 223 17.55 17.99 0.83
CA VAL A 223 17.20 19.16 1.65
C VAL A 223 16.51 18.72 2.93
N PRO A 224 16.93 19.19 4.12
CA PRO A 224 16.33 18.83 5.42
C PRO A 224 15.02 19.59 5.66
N VAL A 225 14.02 19.32 4.83
CA VAL A 225 12.72 20.04 4.85
C VAL A 225 12.04 19.95 6.21
N GLY A 226 12.15 18.82 6.89
CA GLY A 226 11.56 18.63 8.21
C GLY A 226 12.11 19.59 9.25
N GLN A 227 13.42 19.84 9.25
CA GLN A 227 14.07 20.80 10.16
C GLN A 227 13.62 22.23 9.85
N LEU A 228 13.47 22.57 8.57
CA LEU A 228 12.99 23.89 8.14
C LEU A 228 11.52 24.13 8.51
N LEU A 229 10.71 23.07 8.56
CA LEU A 229 9.30 23.14 8.92
C LEU A 229 9.05 23.04 10.43
N ALA A 230 9.95 22.43 11.19
CA ALA A 230 9.76 22.15 12.61
C ALA A 230 9.22 23.33 13.45
N PRO A 231 9.71 24.59 13.28
CA PRO A 231 9.19 25.74 14.04
C PRO A 231 7.70 26.02 13.79
N ARG A 232 7.14 25.63 12.64
CA ARG A 232 5.71 25.83 12.31
C ARG A 232 4.80 24.84 13.02
N PHE A 233 5.36 23.77 13.58
CA PHE A 233 4.65 22.65 14.21
C PHE A 233 5.03 22.46 15.68
N GLU A 234 5.59 23.48 16.32
CA GLU A 234 5.84 23.48 17.76
C GLU A 234 4.52 23.37 18.53
N GLY A 235 4.51 22.53 19.58
CA GLY A 235 3.31 22.28 20.38
C GLY A 235 2.29 21.33 19.75
N THR A 236 2.52 20.82 18.54
CA THR A 236 1.67 19.79 17.96
C THR A 236 1.89 18.44 18.65
N GLU A 237 0.82 17.75 19.01
CA GLU A 237 0.89 16.40 19.57
C GLU A 237 1.53 15.43 18.57
N ARG A 238 2.48 14.62 19.04
CA ARG A 238 3.22 13.66 18.24
C ARG A 238 3.26 12.31 18.93
N ARG A 239 3.46 11.25 18.14
CA ARG A 239 3.65 9.90 18.70
C ARG A 239 4.88 9.88 19.62
N ALA A 240 4.71 9.41 20.86
CA ALA A 240 5.80 9.30 21.83
C ALA A 240 6.83 8.24 21.40
N HIS A 241 6.36 7.14 20.79
CA HIS A 241 7.19 6.04 20.30
C HIS A 241 7.05 5.94 18.78
N VAL A 242 8.18 6.00 18.08
CA VAL A 242 8.22 5.85 16.62
C VAL A 242 8.62 4.41 16.28
N HIS A 243 7.64 3.52 16.32
CA HIS A 243 7.73 2.27 15.59
C HIS A 243 7.17 2.55 14.20
N GLY A 244 8.01 2.40 13.18
CA GLY A 244 7.61 2.63 11.82
C GLY A 244 7.40 1.33 11.09
N SER A 245 6.49 1.34 10.12
CA SER A 245 6.30 0.26 9.17
C SER A 245 6.27 0.80 7.73
N ILE A 246 6.75 0.01 6.81
CA ILE A 246 6.73 0.32 5.38
C ILE A 246 6.63 -0.99 4.61
N VAL A 247 5.72 -1.01 3.65
CA VAL A 247 5.61 -2.07 2.67
C VAL A 247 5.68 -1.46 1.27
N ALA A 248 6.50 -2.03 0.40
CA ALA A 248 6.66 -1.58 -0.97
C ALA A 248 6.47 -2.75 -1.94
N ALA A 249 5.62 -2.55 -2.95
CA ALA A 249 5.55 -3.40 -4.13
C ALA A 249 6.27 -2.71 -5.29
N VAL A 250 7.18 -3.43 -5.92
CA VAL A 250 7.90 -2.97 -7.11
C VAL A 250 7.50 -3.86 -8.26
N ALA A 251 7.11 -3.29 -9.37
CA ALA A 251 6.77 -4.00 -10.60
C ALA A 251 7.61 -3.48 -11.76
N THR A 252 7.88 -4.37 -12.72
CA THR A 252 8.53 -4.01 -13.98
C THR A 252 8.09 -4.96 -15.09
N ASP A 253 8.07 -4.47 -16.31
CA ASP A 253 7.88 -5.27 -17.53
C ASP A 253 9.22 -5.46 -18.29
N ALA A 254 10.34 -5.06 -17.68
CA ALA A 254 11.67 -5.38 -18.19
C ALA A 254 11.96 -6.88 -18.01
N PRO A 255 12.65 -7.52 -18.98
CA PRO A 255 13.04 -8.93 -18.92
C PRO A 255 14.07 -9.22 -17.82
#